data_40155f5e961eee82452a39c63de4af9d
#
_entry.id   40155f5e961eee82452a39c63de4af9d
#
_cell.length_a   1.000
_cell.length_b   1.000
_cell.length_c   1.000
_cell.angle_alpha   90.00
_cell.angle_beta   90.00
_cell.angle_gamma   90.00
#
_symmetry.space_group_name_H-M   'P 1'
#
loop_
_entity.id
_entity.type
_entity.pdbx_description
1 polymer ?
#
loop_
_entity_poly.entity_id
_entity_poly.type
_entity_poly.pdbx_seq_one_letter_code
_entity_poly.pdbx_strand_id
1 'polypeptide(L)'
;GFGGQSFIPSVLDKVGQLRRWVDDRGLSTRIEIDGGISPKTARAAAEAGADVLVAGSAVFCAQPIPSDATFADRVSAYRDAMTAIRQAAEGKA
;
A
#
# COMPACT_ATOMS: atom_id res chain seq x y z
N GLY A 1 -8.43 8.70 3.63
CA GLY A 1 -9.25 8.12 2.57
C GLY A 1 -9.84 6.79 2.97
N PHE A 2 -10.75 6.31 2.18
CA PHE A 2 -11.37 5.00 2.37
C PHE A 2 -10.68 3.97 1.50
N GLY A 3 -10.70 2.71 1.90
CA GLY A 3 -10.21 1.62 1.07
C GLY A 3 -10.94 1.58 -0.27
N GLY A 4 -10.21 1.42 -1.36
CA GLY A 4 -10.77 1.36 -2.69
C GLY A 4 -10.92 2.70 -3.40
N GLN A 5 -10.67 3.81 -2.73
CA GLN A 5 -10.66 5.12 -3.38
C GLN A 5 -9.36 5.34 -4.15
N SER A 6 -9.44 6.20 -5.17
CA SER A 6 -8.27 6.58 -5.93
C SER A 6 -7.26 7.30 -5.04
N PHE A 7 -5.99 7.05 -5.30
CA PHE A 7 -4.91 7.72 -4.58
C PHE A 7 -4.81 9.17 -5.04
N ILE A 8 -4.78 10.10 -4.09
CA ILE A 8 -4.79 11.54 -4.39
C ILE A 8 -3.35 12.06 -4.47
N PRO A 9 -2.93 12.67 -5.59
CA PRO A 9 -1.55 13.15 -5.72
C PRO A 9 -1.09 14.10 -4.61
N SER A 10 -2.00 14.92 -4.04
CA SER A 10 -1.67 15.80 -2.93
C SER A 10 -1.22 15.06 -1.68
N VAL A 11 -1.64 13.79 -1.50
CA VAL A 11 -1.20 12.96 -0.40
C VAL A 11 0.29 12.64 -0.54
N LEU A 12 0.76 12.40 -1.76
CA LEU A 12 2.18 12.15 -2.02
C LEU A 12 3.04 13.34 -1.63
N ASP A 13 2.58 14.55 -1.94
CA ASP A 13 3.29 15.77 -1.56
C ASP A 13 3.38 15.91 -0.04
N LYS A 14 2.28 15.63 0.65
CA LYS A 14 2.25 15.67 2.13
C LYS A 14 3.18 14.64 2.74
N VAL A 15 3.22 13.44 2.18
CA VAL A 15 4.11 12.38 2.66
C VAL A 15 5.56 12.80 2.47
N GLY A 16 5.91 13.37 1.32
CA GLY A 16 7.26 13.87 1.06
C GLY A 16 7.68 14.97 2.03
N GLN A 17 6.78 15.91 2.33
CA GLN A 17 7.05 16.97 3.30
C GLN A 17 7.23 16.40 4.70
N LEU A 18 6.39 15.46 5.10
CA LEU A 18 6.48 14.82 6.41
C LEU A 18 7.77 14.00 6.52
N ARG A 19 8.16 13.30 5.44
CA ARG A 19 9.40 12.54 5.42
C ARG A 19 10.61 13.45 5.65
N ARG A 20 10.67 14.59 4.99
CA ARG A 20 11.74 15.56 5.18
C ARG A 20 11.76 16.10 6.61
N TRP A 21 10.58 16.40 7.16
CA TRP A 21 10.46 16.92 8.52
C TRP A 21 10.97 15.89 9.54
N VAL A 22 10.61 14.62 9.37
CA VAL A 22 11.06 13.53 10.26
C VAL A 22 12.56 13.33 10.15
N ASP A 23 13.10 13.30 8.93
CA ASP A 23 14.52 13.09 8.69
C ASP A 23 15.37 14.25 9.21
N ASP A 24 14.93 15.50 8.98
CA ASP A 24 15.64 16.68 9.43
C ASP A 24 15.77 16.75 10.95
N ARG A 25 14.82 16.17 11.66
CA ARG A 25 14.80 16.15 13.12
C ARG A 25 15.41 14.88 13.72
N GLY A 26 15.85 13.95 12.87
CA GLY A 26 16.43 12.69 13.33
C GLY A 26 15.46 11.82 14.10
N LEU A 27 14.18 11.89 13.79
CA LEU A 27 13.16 11.10 14.48
C LEU A 27 13.07 9.69 13.92
N SER A 28 12.72 8.73 14.78
CA SER A 28 12.47 7.36 14.37
C SER A 28 11.01 7.09 13.99
N THR A 29 10.21 8.12 13.86
CA THR A 29 8.80 8.04 13.51
C THR A 29 8.61 7.41 12.13
N ARG A 30 7.69 6.48 12.03
CA ARG A 30 7.31 5.86 10.76
C ARG A 30 6.12 6.58 10.16
N ILE A 31 6.11 6.66 8.84
CA ILE A 31 5.02 7.29 8.10
C ILE A 31 4.16 6.19 7.48
N GLU A 32 2.88 6.19 7.83
CA GLU A 32 1.91 5.20 7.39
C GLU A 32 0.90 5.85 6.44
N ILE A 33 0.59 5.16 5.35
CA ILE A 33 -0.46 5.56 4.42
C ILE A 33 -1.56 4.50 4.46
N ASP A 34 -2.79 4.93 4.74
CA ASP A 34 -3.98 4.10 4.73
C ASP A 34 -4.94 4.63 3.67
N GLY A 35 -5.33 3.77 2.76
CA GLY A 35 -6.27 4.12 1.68
C GLY A 35 -5.57 4.33 0.34
N GLY A 36 -6.18 3.83 -0.70
CA GLY A 36 -5.69 3.98 -2.06
C GLY A 36 -4.42 3.20 -2.40
N ILE A 37 -3.97 2.29 -1.53
CA ILE A 37 -2.78 1.49 -1.78
C ILE A 37 -3.12 0.30 -2.66
N SER A 38 -2.40 0.16 -3.77
CA SER A 38 -2.51 -0.92 -4.73
C SER A 38 -1.14 -1.10 -5.39
N PRO A 39 -0.94 -2.12 -6.23
CA PRO A 39 0.32 -2.22 -6.98
C PRO A 39 0.63 -0.99 -7.81
N LYS A 40 -0.39 -0.28 -8.28
CA LYS A 40 -0.20 0.94 -9.10
C LYS A 40 0.30 2.13 -8.28
N THR A 41 -0.06 2.22 -7.01
CA THR A 41 0.25 3.38 -6.17
C THR A 41 1.33 3.11 -5.13
N ALA A 42 1.61 1.83 -4.84
CA ALA A 42 2.53 1.45 -3.76
C ALA A 42 3.94 1.99 -3.99
N ARG A 43 4.44 1.95 -5.23
CA ARG A 43 5.78 2.46 -5.53
C ARG A 43 5.87 3.97 -5.30
N ALA A 44 4.89 4.72 -5.78
CA ALA A 44 4.86 6.17 -5.60
C ALA A 44 4.79 6.54 -4.11
N ALA A 45 3.99 5.80 -3.33
CA ALA A 45 3.89 6.01 -1.88
C ALA A 45 5.23 5.73 -1.19
N ALA A 46 5.90 4.64 -1.54
CA ALA A 46 7.19 4.30 -0.96
C ALA A 46 8.27 5.31 -1.36
N GLU A 47 8.29 5.74 -2.62
CA GLU A 47 9.24 6.73 -3.10
C GLU A 47 9.04 8.09 -2.43
N ALA A 48 7.80 8.45 -2.11
CA ALA A 48 7.51 9.69 -1.39
C ALA A 48 8.01 9.65 0.06
N GLY A 49 8.21 8.45 0.62
CA GLY A 49 8.80 8.30 1.94
C GLY A 49 7.94 7.55 2.96
N ALA A 50 6.88 6.87 2.51
CA ALA A 50 6.07 6.07 3.42
C ALA A 50 6.82 4.80 3.84
N ASP A 51 6.72 4.46 5.12
CA ASP A 51 7.34 3.25 5.69
C ASP A 51 6.34 2.10 5.81
N VAL A 52 5.08 2.41 5.99
CA VAL A 52 4.02 1.44 6.20
C VAL A 52 2.87 1.72 5.23
N LEU A 53 2.45 0.69 4.51
CA LEU A 53 1.34 0.80 3.55
C LEU A 53 0.21 -0.10 4.02
N VAL A 54 -0.99 0.47 4.15
CA VAL A 54 -2.19 -0.25 4.54
C VAL A 54 -3.07 -0.44 3.31
N ALA A 55 -3.34 -1.69 2.98
CA ALA A 55 -4.13 -2.03 1.79
C ALA A 55 -5.32 -2.91 2.20
N GLY A 56 -6.51 -2.45 1.88
CA GLY A 56 -7.74 -3.21 2.12
C GLY A 56 -8.28 -3.82 0.84
N SER A 57 -9.01 -3.05 0.03
CA SER A 57 -9.66 -3.59 -1.16
C SER A 57 -8.66 -4.15 -2.19
N ALA A 58 -7.44 -3.61 -2.25
CA ALA A 58 -6.42 -4.15 -3.15
C ALA A 58 -5.99 -5.58 -2.78
N VAL A 59 -6.17 -5.98 -1.52
CA VAL A 59 -5.90 -7.36 -1.07
C VAL A 59 -7.15 -8.21 -1.16
N PHE A 60 -8.25 -7.75 -0.54
CA PHE A 60 -9.46 -8.56 -0.42
C PHE A 60 -10.33 -8.57 -1.67
N CYS A 61 -10.19 -7.58 -2.53
CA CYS A 61 -10.94 -7.44 -3.77
C CYS A 61 -10.04 -7.50 -5.02
N ALA A 62 -8.81 -7.98 -4.88
CA ALA A 62 -7.84 -8.01 -5.98
C ALA A 62 -8.32 -8.88 -7.15
N GLN A 63 -9.03 -9.97 -6.83
CA GLN A 63 -9.59 -10.87 -7.84
C GLN A 63 -10.82 -11.55 -7.26
N PRO A 64 -11.77 -11.95 -8.12
CA PRO A 64 -12.96 -12.67 -7.65
C PRO A 64 -12.55 -13.99 -7.00
N ILE A 65 -13.16 -14.30 -5.86
CA ILE A 65 -12.96 -15.57 -5.18
C ILE A 65 -14.29 -16.30 -5.21
N PRO A 66 -14.35 -17.52 -5.78
CA PRO A 66 -15.60 -18.29 -5.82
C PRO A 66 -16.16 -18.53 -4.42
N SER A 67 -17.47 -18.59 -4.30
CA SER A 67 -18.13 -18.81 -3.01
C SER A 67 -17.78 -20.16 -2.40
N ASP A 68 -17.39 -21.13 -3.22
CA ASP A 68 -16.99 -22.47 -2.80
C ASP A 68 -15.47 -22.60 -2.57
N ALA A 69 -14.73 -21.49 -2.64
CA ALA A 69 -13.30 -21.51 -2.42
C ALA A 69 -12.97 -22.02 -1.01
N THR A 70 -11.92 -22.81 -0.90
CA THR A 70 -11.44 -23.30 0.39
C THR A 70 -10.73 -22.18 1.16
N PHE A 71 -10.49 -22.41 2.45
CA PHE A 71 -9.69 -21.50 3.25
C PHE A 71 -8.28 -21.33 2.64
N ALA A 72 -7.67 -22.43 2.18
CA ALA A 72 -6.35 -22.37 1.56
C ALA A 72 -6.36 -21.52 0.28
N ASP A 73 -7.42 -21.63 -0.53
CA ASP A 73 -7.57 -20.81 -1.75
C ASP A 73 -7.61 -19.33 -1.42
N ARG A 74 -8.36 -18.96 -0.38
CA ARG A 74 -8.48 -17.56 0.04
C ARG A 74 -7.15 -17.01 0.57
N VAL A 75 -6.45 -17.80 1.38
CA VAL A 75 -5.15 -17.41 1.90
C VAL A 75 -4.15 -17.17 0.76
N SER A 76 -4.15 -18.07 -0.23
CA SER A 76 -3.26 -17.95 -1.39
C SER A 76 -3.55 -16.67 -2.18
N ALA A 77 -4.84 -16.39 -2.44
CA ALA A 77 -5.24 -15.19 -3.19
C ALA A 77 -4.81 -13.91 -2.46
N TYR A 78 -5.02 -13.83 -1.16
CA TYR A 78 -4.65 -12.66 -0.37
C TYR A 78 -3.13 -12.50 -0.28
N ARG A 79 -2.41 -13.60 -0.15
CA ARG A 79 -0.95 -13.60 -0.13
C ARG A 79 -0.38 -13.07 -1.45
N ASP A 80 -0.93 -13.51 -2.57
CA ASP A 80 -0.48 -13.07 -3.89
C ASP A 80 -0.72 -11.57 -4.08
N ALA A 81 -1.87 -11.07 -3.62
CA ALA A 81 -2.19 -9.65 -3.68
C ALA A 81 -1.22 -8.82 -2.83
N MET A 82 -0.91 -9.27 -1.63
CA MET A 82 0.05 -8.59 -0.76
C MET A 82 1.46 -8.60 -1.36
N THR A 83 1.87 -9.72 -1.94
CA THR A 83 3.17 -9.86 -2.59
C THR A 83 3.30 -8.88 -3.75
N ALA A 84 2.24 -8.74 -4.57
CA ALA A 84 2.25 -7.81 -5.69
C ALA A 84 2.44 -6.36 -5.21
N ILE A 85 1.77 -5.97 -4.13
CA ILE A 85 1.89 -4.63 -3.55
C ILE A 85 3.31 -4.40 -3.02
N ARG A 86 3.85 -5.39 -2.31
CA ARG A 86 5.21 -5.29 -1.74
C ARG A 86 6.26 -5.17 -2.83
N GLN A 87 6.17 -5.98 -3.87
CA GLN A 87 7.11 -5.93 -4.97
C GLN A 87 7.05 -4.59 -5.71
N ALA A 88 5.83 -4.06 -5.90
CA ALA A 88 5.67 -2.74 -6.52
C ALA A 88 6.30 -1.65 -5.67
N ALA A 89 6.09 -1.68 -4.35
CA ALA A 89 6.67 -0.71 -3.43
C ALA A 89 8.21 -0.75 -3.43
N GLU A 90 8.78 -1.95 -3.58
CA GLU A 90 10.24 -2.14 -3.62
C GLU A 90 10.84 -1.85 -5.00
N GLY A 91 10.01 -1.50 -5.99
CA GLY A 91 10.47 -1.25 -7.35
C GLY A 91 10.74 -2.51 -8.16
N LYS A 92 10.20 -3.64 -7.74
CA LYS A 92 10.33 -4.92 -8.45
C LYS A 92 9.10 -5.16 -9.29
N ALA A 93 9.31 -5.69 -10.46
CA ALA A 93 8.22 -6.00 -11.39
C ALA A 93 7.47 -7.26 -10.96
#